data_8a9ed2d7cb2d99c53446ec30aad9a155
#
_entry.id   8a9ed2d7cb2d99c53446ec30aad9a155
#
_cell.length_a   1.000
_cell.length_b   1.000
_cell.length_c   1.000
_cell.angle_alpha   90.00
_cell.angle_beta   90.00
_cell.angle_gamma   90.00
#
_symmetry.space_group_name_H-M   'P 1'
#
loop_
_entity.id
_entity.type
_entity.pdbx_description
1 polymer ?
#
loop_
_entity_poly.entity_id
_entity_poly.type
_entity_poly.pdbx_seq_one_letter_code
_entity_poly.pdbx_strand_id
1 'polypeptide(L)'
;MPTPGEKLRALIDKGEHFICGDSYSALTGRIVEHAGFPAAYLGGHACSAFHYAVPDNGVFSQVEQIEQAARIAHAMTIPLIADADTLGETVADAYHFTRRYIQQGIAGIHVEDERNPKHSKHVNGLCLIEDQQARLDAAVRARRDMGQDLVIIARCDELYASEMGGGGTGSMAEAIKRGHAYIEAGADVLFYPPRPDWVADIVKEFSGRIPVATMGFTLPDTAFNMMTGGWITAAANHLKMAREIMETGRPQSGNFNFPEKYELIDHPLFDGLIEDWAERTCRPTRPNHAP
;
A
#
# COMPACT_ATOMS: atom_id res chain seq x y z
N MET A 1 -17.99 -1.34 -15.53
CA MET A 1 -16.99 -0.37 -15.01
C MET A 1 -15.65 -1.10 -14.96
N PRO A 2 -14.52 -0.43 -15.21
CA PRO A 2 -13.21 -1.07 -15.12
C PRO A 2 -12.95 -1.57 -13.70
N THR A 3 -12.28 -2.73 -13.58
CA THR A 3 -11.83 -3.30 -12.32
C THR A 3 -10.76 -2.41 -11.67
N PRO A 4 -10.49 -2.53 -10.36
CA PRO A 4 -9.39 -1.79 -9.74
C PRO A 4 -8.04 -2.00 -10.40
N GLY A 5 -7.71 -3.25 -10.78
CA GLY A 5 -6.47 -3.56 -11.51
C GLY A 5 -6.39 -2.86 -12.86
N GLU A 6 -7.48 -2.90 -13.66
CA GLU A 6 -7.55 -2.16 -14.93
C GLU A 6 -7.38 -0.65 -14.78
N LYS A 7 -7.93 -0.06 -13.69
CA LYS A 7 -7.72 1.36 -13.38
C LYS A 7 -6.24 1.67 -13.12
N LEU A 8 -5.56 0.85 -12.32
CA LEU A 8 -4.14 1.04 -12.02
C LEU A 8 -3.29 0.85 -13.28
N ARG A 9 -3.56 -0.20 -14.07
CA ARG A 9 -2.87 -0.44 -15.33
C ARG A 9 -3.01 0.74 -16.28
N ALA A 10 -4.22 1.29 -16.42
CA ALA A 10 -4.46 2.46 -17.24
C ALA A 10 -3.68 3.71 -16.80
N LEU A 11 -3.39 3.87 -15.50
CA LEU A 11 -2.50 4.94 -15.02
C LEU A 11 -1.05 4.68 -15.43
N ILE A 12 -0.57 3.44 -15.30
CA ILE A 12 0.79 3.05 -15.67
C ILE A 12 1.00 3.18 -17.18
N ASP A 13 0.03 2.74 -17.99
CA ASP A 13 0.11 2.73 -19.46
C ASP A 13 0.11 4.14 -20.07
N LYS A 14 -0.32 5.18 -19.35
CA LYS A 14 -0.17 6.57 -19.78
C LYS A 14 1.30 6.99 -19.92
N GLY A 15 2.21 6.31 -19.22
CA GLY A 15 3.64 6.66 -19.21
C GLY A 15 3.96 7.99 -18.50
N GLU A 16 3.00 8.56 -17.77
CA GLU A 16 3.18 9.76 -16.97
C GLU A 16 3.46 9.37 -15.53
N HIS A 17 4.45 10.00 -14.90
CA HIS A 17 4.74 9.79 -13.49
C HIS A 17 3.56 10.18 -12.60
N PHE A 18 3.23 9.36 -11.61
CA PHE A 18 2.22 9.67 -10.60
C PHE A 18 2.64 9.25 -9.19
N ILE A 19 1.91 9.77 -8.20
CA ILE A 19 2.17 9.50 -6.78
C ILE A 19 0.99 8.72 -6.21
N CYS A 20 1.28 7.61 -5.53
CA CYS A 20 0.32 6.88 -4.70
C CYS A 20 0.37 7.43 -3.27
N GLY A 21 -0.77 7.90 -2.76
CA GLY A 21 -0.84 8.48 -1.42
C GLY A 21 -0.82 7.41 -0.31
N ASP A 22 -0.18 7.72 0.83
CA ASP A 22 -0.08 6.83 2.00
C ASP A 22 -1.45 6.60 2.66
N SER A 23 -1.92 5.36 2.67
CA SER A 23 -3.27 4.97 3.12
C SER A 23 -3.20 3.79 4.07
N TYR A 24 -3.19 4.05 5.36
CA TYR A 24 -3.09 3.03 6.42
C TYR A 24 -4.41 2.77 7.16
N SER A 25 -5.50 3.40 6.75
CA SER A 25 -6.87 3.16 7.25
C SER A 25 -7.90 3.58 6.21
N ALA A 26 -9.15 3.16 6.35
CA ALA A 26 -10.24 3.58 5.48
C ALA A 26 -10.36 5.13 5.41
N LEU A 27 -10.22 5.82 6.56
CA LEU A 27 -10.27 7.28 6.60
C LEU A 27 -9.08 7.92 5.87
N THR A 28 -7.86 7.40 6.03
CA THR A 28 -6.70 7.96 5.32
C THR A 28 -6.78 7.68 3.81
N GLY A 29 -7.38 6.57 3.40
CA GLY A 29 -7.70 6.31 2.00
C GLY A 29 -8.64 7.38 1.43
N ARG A 30 -9.72 7.72 2.13
CA ARG A 30 -10.64 8.82 1.76
C ARG A 30 -9.94 10.18 1.71
N ILE A 31 -9.03 10.44 2.65
CA ILE A 31 -8.22 11.68 2.65
C ILE A 31 -7.34 11.75 1.39
N VAL A 32 -6.68 10.67 1.04
CA VAL A 32 -5.83 10.56 -0.15
C VAL A 32 -6.65 10.80 -1.42
N GLU A 33 -7.80 10.17 -1.54
CA GLU A 33 -8.71 10.38 -2.66
C GLU A 33 -9.22 11.82 -2.73
N HIS A 34 -9.68 12.39 -1.61
CA HIS A 34 -10.14 13.78 -1.52
C HIS A 34 -9.04 14.79 -1.86
N ALA A 35 -7.80 14.50 -1.51
CA ALA A 35 -6.64 15.31 -1.87
C ALA A 35 -6.25 15.23 -3.37
N GLY A 36 -6.92 14.37 -4.16
CA GLY A 36 -6.74 14.27 -5.59
C GLY A 36 -5.62 13.33 -6.06
N PHE A 37 -5.14 12.43 -5.20
CA PHE A 37 -4.21 11.39 -5.65
C PHE A 37 -4.89 10.41 -6.61
N PRO A 38 -4.21 10.01 -7.69
CA PRO A 38 -4.78 9.07 -8.67
C PRO A 38 -4.81 7.62 -8.19
N ALA A 39 -4.00 7.29 -7.18
CA ALA A 39 -3.89 5.97 -6.56
C ALA A 39 -3.48 6.09 -5.10
N ALA A 40 -3.76 5.05 -4.33
CA ALA A 40 -3.40 4.92 -2.92
C ALA A 40 -2.40 3.77 -2.70
N TYR A 41 -1.67 3.82 -1.60
CA TYR A 41 -0.71 2.80 -1.20
C TYR A 41 -0.85 2.43 0.27
N LEU A 42 -0.90 1.12 0.57
CA LEU A 42 -0.81 0.57 1.92
C LEU A 42 0.52 -0.16 2.09
N GLY A 43 1.42 0.36 2.92
CA GLY A 43 2.67 -0.31 3.29
C GLY A 43 2.48 -1.29 4.46
N GLY A 44 3.25 -2.40 4.46
CA GLY A 44 3.21 -3.43 5.50
C GLY A 44 3.54 -2.88 6.89
N HIS A 45 4.59 -2.05 6.99
CA HIS A 45 4.96 -1.40 8.25
C HIS A 45 3.85 -0.47 8.79
N ALA A 46 3.19 0.30 7.91
CA ALA A 46 2.05 1.11 8.31
C ALA A 46 0.90 0.24 8.82
N CYS A 47 0.65 -0.88 8.15
CA CYS A 47 -0.39 -1.83 8.51
C CYS A 47 -0.12 -2.49 9.86
N SER A 48 1.06 -3.09 10.05
CA SER A 48 1.44 -3.79 11.27
C SER A 48 1.49 -2.87 12.49
N ALA A 49 2.14 -1.71 12.36
CA ALA A 49 2.33 -0.77 13.46
C ALA A 49 1.03 -0.07 13.86
N PHE A 50 0.26 0.43 12.89
CA PHE A 50 -0.92 1.26 13.18
C PHE A 50 -2.13 0.46 13.66
N HIS A 51 -2.35 -0.74 13.10
CA HIS A 51 -3.52 -1.55 13.46
C HIS A 51 -3.26 -2.55 14.57
N TYR A 52 -2.03 -3.05 14.71
CA TYR A 52 -1.71 -4.15 15.62
C TYR A 52 -0.64 -3.80 16.65
N ALA A 53 0.04 -2.65 16.52
CA ALA A 53 1.15 -2.24 17.38
C ALA A 53 2.27 -3.29 17.45
N VAL A 54 2.55 -3.96 16.32
CA VAL A 54 3.61 -4.96 16.18
C VAL A 54 4.63 -4.52 15.13
N PRO A 55 5.88 -5.00 15.21
CA PRO A 55 6.90 -4.67 14.22
C PRO A 55 6.63 -5.35 12.87
N ASP A 56 7.19 -4.75 11.82
CA ASP A 56 7.14 -5.27 10.46
C ASP A 56 8.28 -6.28 10.23
N ASN A 57 8.13 -7.48 10.78
CA ASN A 57 9.14 -8.53 10.69
C ASN A 57 8.56 -9.93 10.43
N GLY A 58 7.39 -9.99 9.77
CA GLY A 58 6.70 -11.23 9.47
C GLY A 58 5.84 -11.81 10.61
N VAL A 59 5.69 -11.08 11.73
CA VAL A 59 4.75 -11.45 12.82
C VAL A 59 3.30 -11.29 12.40
N PHE A 60 3.07 -10.33 11.55
CA PHE A 60 1.77 -9.96 11.02
C PHE A 60 1.39 -10.87 9.85
N SER A 61 0.21 -11.48 9.90
CA SER A 61 -0.16 -12.50 8.93
C SER A 61 -0.68 -11.90 7.62
N GLN A 62 -0.49 -12.65 6.53
CA GLN A 62 -1.01 -12.27 5.21
C GLN A 62 -2.54 -12.08 5.20
N VAL A 63 -3.28 -12.83 6.03
CA VAL A 63 -4.74 -12.69 6.15
C VAL A 63 -5.13 -11.37 6.77
N GLU A 64 -4.47 -10.99 7.87
CA GLU A 64 -4.67 -9.69 8.53
C GLU A 64 -4.36 -8.53 7.59
N GLN A 65 -3.30 -8.66 6.80
CA GLN A 65 -2.91 -7.63 5.80
C GLN A 65 -3.96 -7.47 4.71
N ILE A 66 -4.48 -8.56 4.17
CA ILE A 66 -5.56 -8.56 3.19
C ILE A 66 -6.83 -7.92 3.75
N GLU A 67 -7.19 -8.21 5.00
CA GLU A 67 -8.35 -7.62 5.65
C GLU A 67 -8.25 -6.09 5.81
N GLN A 68 -7.08 -5.58 6.19
CA GLN A 68 -6.87 -4.14 6.27
C GLN A 68 -6.88 -3.48 4.88
N ALA A 69 -6.20 -4.08 3.90
CA ALA A 69 -6.23 -3.62 2.52
C ALA A 69 -7.66 -3.55 1.96
N ALA A 70 -8.48 -4.56 2.24
CA ALA A 70 -9.88 -4.60 1.82
C ALA A 70 -10.70 -3.43 2.40
N ARG A 71 -10.54 -3.12 3.70
CA ARG A 71 -11.25 -2.00 4.34
C ARG A 71 -10.91 -0.66 3.69
N ILE A 72 -9.65 -0.48 3.28
CA ILE A 72 -9.19 0.73 2.60
C ILE A 72 -9.74 0.78 1.18
N ALA A 73 -9.58 -0.30 0.41
CA ALA A 73 -10.04 -0.38 -0.98
C ALA A 73 -11.56 -0.16 -1.10
N HIS A 74 -12.35 -0.70 -0.18
CA HIS A 74 -13.81 -0.55 -0.20
C HIS A 74 -14.28 0.87 0.21
N ALA A 75 -13.44 1.68 0.83
CA ALA A 75 -13.76 3.05 1.21
C ALA A 75 -13.49 4.07 0.11
N MET A 76 -12.81 3.70 -0.98
CA MET A 76 -12.36 4.60 -2.05
C MET A 76 -12.84 4.13 -3.41
N THR A 77 -12.71 5.02 -4.41
CA THR A 77 -12.94 4.69 -5.83
C THR A 77 -11.64 4.62 -6.64
N ILE A 78 -10.56 5.23 -6.13
CA ILE A 78 -9.22 5.15 -6.72
C ILE A 78 -8.56 3.79 -6.44
N PRO A 79 -7.65 3.31 -7.32
CA PRO A 79 -6.99 2.02 -7.12
C PRO A 79 -6.03 2.01 -5.92
N LEU A 80 -6.02 0.91 -5.16
CA LEU A 80 -5.10 0.65 -4.06
C LEU A 80 -4.00 -0.31 -4.48
N ILE A 81 -2.74 0.07 -4.24
CA ILE A 81 -1.59 -0.83 -4.20
C ILE A 81 -1.37 -1.26 -2.75
N ALA A 82 -1.24 -2.55 -2.50
CA ALA A 82 -0.96 -3.08 -1.17
C ALA A 82 0.42 -3.77 -1.12
N ASP A 83 1.09 -3.61 0.00
CA ASP A 83 2.21 -4.47 0.38
C ASP A 83 1.68 -5.90 0.58
N ALA A 84 2.35 -6.89 0.02
CA ALA A 84 2.03 -8.30 0.19
C ALA A 84 3.19 -9.09 0.81
N ASP A 85 4.17 -8.39 1.39
CA ASP A 85 5.37 -9.00 1.94
C ASP A 85 5.95 -10.05 0.96
N THR A 86 6.25 -11.25 1.46
CA THR A 86 6.72 -12.38 0.65
C THR A 86 5.60 -13.14 -0.08
N LEU A 87 4.33 -12.73 0.10
CA LEU A 87 3.13 -13.42 -0.42
C LEU A 87 2.98 -14.86 0.11
N GLY A 88 3.50 -15.12 1.31
CA GLY A 88 3.53 -16.42 1.96
C GLY A 88 4.85 -17.17 1.77
N GLU A 89 4.91 -18.40 2.30
CA GLU A 89 6.14 -19.19 2.33
C GLU A 89 6.29 -20.11 1.11
N THR A 90 5.17 -20.47 0.47
CA THR A 90 5.13 -21.43 -0.64
C THR A 90 4.46 -20.83 -1.88
N VAL A 91 4.67 -21.45 -3.04
CA VAL A 91 3.98 -21.10 -4.29
C VAL A 91 2.46 -21.30 -4.19
N ALA A 92 2.01 -22.23 -3.33
CA ALA A 92 0.59 -22.45 -3.08
C ALA A 92 -0.02 -21.29 -2.30
N ASP A 93 0.73 -20.74 -1.33
CA ASP A 93 0.34 -19.52 -0.60
C ASP A 93 0.25 -18.34 -1.55
N ALA A 94 1.28 -18.13 -2.38
CA ALA A 94 1.33 -17.05 -3.36
C ALA A 94 0.12 -17.08 -4.31
N TYR A 95 -0.22 -18.26 -4.83
CA TYR A 95 -1.43 -18.46 -5.65
C TYR A 95 -2.71 -18.13 -4.86
N HIS A 96 -2.82 -18.66 -3.64
CA HIS A 96 -4.02 -18.49 -2.81
C HIS A 96 -4.22 -17.03 -2.39
N PHE A 97 -3.19 -16.37 -1.87
CA PHE A 97 -3.29 -15.00 -1.39
C PHE A 97 -3.49 -14.00 -2.53
N THR A 98 -2.88 -14.20 -3.69
CA THR A 98 -3.16 -13.38 -4.87
C THR A 98 -4.64 -13.38 -5.22
N ARG A 99 -5.29 -14.55 -5.22
CA ARG A 99 -6.75 -14.65 -5.44
C ARG A 99 -7.53 -13.86 -4.38
N ARG A 100 -7.08 -13.92 -3.12
CA ARG A 100 -7.72 -13.18 -2.03
C ARG A 100 -7.61 -11.67 -2.23
N TYR A 101 -6.44 -11.15 -2.63
CA TYR A 101 -6.26 -9.74 -2.98
C TYR A 101 -7.20 -9.31 -4.11
N ILE A 102 -7.30 -10.08 -5.18
CA ILE A 102 -8.22 -9.82 -6.31
C ILE A 102 -9.67 -9.78 -5.81
N GLN A 103 -10.10 -10.76 -5.02
CA GLN A 103 -11.46 -10.85 -4.49
C GLN A 103 -11.84 -9.65 -3.60
N GLN A 104 -10.85 -9.03 -2.97
CA GLN A 104 -11.06 -7.84 -2.13
C GLN A 104 -10.95 -6.52 -2.91
N GLY A 105 -10.78 -6.57 -4.23
CA GLY A 105 -10.73 -5.37 -5.05
C GLY A 105 -9.42 -4.58 -4.95
N ILE A 106 -8.33 -5.23 -4.58
CA ILE A 106 -7.00 -4.63 -4.60
C ILE A 106 -6.53 -4.50 -6.04
N ALA A 107 -5.95 -3.36 -6.41
CA ALA A 107 -5.56 -3.04 -7.77
C ALA A 107 -4.16 -3.53 -8.13
N GLY A 108 -3.25 -3.55 -7.17
CA GLY A 108 -1.90 -4.04 -7.33
C GLY A 108 -1.33 -4.51 -6.00
N ILE A 109 -0.38 -5.43 -6.08
CA ILE A 109 0.38 -5.90 -4.93
C ILE A 109 1.87 -5.84 -5.25
N HIS A 110 2.71 -5.47 -4.27
CA HIS A 110 4.13 -5.73 -4.41
C HIS A 110 4.54 -6.92 -3.55
N VAL A 111 5.42 -7.74 -4.12
CA VAL A 111 5.94 -8.97 -3.53
C VAL A 111 7.45 -8.84 -3.42
N GLU A 112 7.97 -8.87 -2.21
CA GLU A 112 9.39 -8.69 -1.94
C GLU A 112 10.18 -10.00 -1.93
N ASP A 113 11.47 -9.89 -2.24
CA ASP A 113 12.41 -11.01 -2.24
C ASP A 113 13.18 -11.18 -0.91
N GLU A 114 12.83 -10.41 0.14
CA GLU A 114 13.40 -10.56 1.47
C GLU A 114 12.90 -11.85 2.14
N ARG A 115 13.73 -12.45 2.99
CA ARG A 115 13.37 -13.66 3.74
C ARG A 115 12.75 -13.32 5.08
N ASN A 116 11.73 -14.07 5.47
CA ASN A 116 11.20 -14.00 6.83
C ASN A 116 12.12 -14.69 7.85
N PRO A 117 12.27 -14.14 9.08
CA PRO A 117 11.71 -12.86 9.54
C PRO A 117 12.49 -11.69 8.95
N LYS A 118 11.79 -10.85 8.19
CA LYS A 118 12.37 -9.67 7.55
C LYS A 118 12.78 -8.60 8.57
N HIS A 119 13.64 -7.66 8.17
CA HIS A 119 14.13 -6.56 9.01
C HIS A 119 14.74 -7.02 10.32
N SER A 120 15.30 -8.25 10.35
CA SER A 120 15.91 -8.84 11.53
C SER A 120 17.43 -8.77 11.45
N LYS A 121 18.05 -8.38 12.57
CA LYS A 121 19.53 -8.45 12.70
C LYS A 121 20.05 -9.88 12.84
N HIS A 122 19.18 -10.85 13.11
CA HIS A 122 19.55 -12.23 13.41
C HIS A 122 19.37 -13.15 12.20
N VAL A 123 18.38 -12.87 11.38
CA VAL A 123 18.12 -13.56 10.11
C VAL A 123 17.88 -12.47 9.09
N ASN A 124 18.71 -12.42 8.09
CA ASN A 124 18.56 -11.51 6.97
C ASN A 124 19.01 -12.19 5.69
N GLY A 125 18.76 -11.54 4.59
CA GLY A 125 19.13 -12.00 3.28
C GLY A 125 17.91 -12.16 2.38
N LEU A 126 18.20 -12.26 1.10
CA LEU A 126 17.18 -12.45 0.10
C LEU A 126 16.94 -13.93 -0.15
N CYS A 127 15.74 -14.26 -0.65
CA CYS A 127 15.48 -15.60 -1.16
C CYS A 127 16.26 -15.85 -2.47
N LEU A 128 16.33 -17.10 -2.89
CA LEU A 128 16.89 -17.43 -4.19
C LEU A 128 16.05 -16.76 -5.30
N ILE A 129 16.70 -16.41 -6.39
CA ILE A 129 16.02 -15.81 -7.55
C ILE A 129 14.89 -16.73 -8.03
N GLU A 130 15.15 -18.02 -8.09
CA GLU A 130 14.22 -19.07 -8.54
C GLU A 130 12.99 -19.16 -7.62
N ASP A 131 13.18 -18.97 -6.31
CA ASP A 131 12.05 -18.95 -5.35
C ASP A 131 11.13 -17.75 -5.60
N GLN A 132 11.72 -16.57 -5.80
CA GLN A 132 10.94 -15.37 -6.11
C GLN A 132 10.25 -15.46 -7.48
N GLN A 133 10.93 -15.98 -8.50
CA GLN A 133 10.32 -16.25 -9.80
C GLN A 133 9.11 -17.19 -9.67
N ALA A 134 9.25 -18.27 -8.91
CA ALA A 134 8.16 -19.22 -8.70
C ALA A 134 6.94 -18.60 -7.98
N ARG A 135 7.16 -17.69 -7.01
CA ARG A 135 6.08 -16.94 -6.35
C ARG A 135 5.39 -15.97 -7.31
N LEU A 136 6.16 -15.23 -8.11
CA LEU A 136 5.62 -14.30 -9.11
C LEU A 136 4.82 -15.05 -10.19
N ASP A 137 5.34 -16.17 -10.70
CA ASP A 137 4.62 -17.02 -11.66
C ASP A 137 3.30 -17.56 -11.07
N ALA A 138 3.31 -17.96 -9.80
CA ALA A 138 2.09 -18.38 -9.10
C ALA A 138 1.06 -17.24 -8.97
N ALA A 139 1.51 -16.03 -8.72
CA ALA A 139 0.65 -14.84 -8.68
C ALA A 139 0.08 -14.50 -10.06
N VAL A 140 0.90 -14.54 -11.11
CA VAL A 140 0.48 -14.36 -12.51
C VAL A 140 -0.56 -15.42 -12.92
N ARG A 141 -0.32 -16.66 -12.54
CA ARG A 141 -1.26 -17.75 -12.77
C ARG A 141 -2.59 -17.53 -12.06
N ALA A 142 -2.56 -17.11 -10.80
CA ALA A 142 -3.77 -16.81 -10.02
C ALA A 142 -4.60 -15.70 -10.68
N ARG A 143 -3.95 -14.61 -11.11
CA ARG A 143 -4.57 -13.50 -11.87
C ARG A 143 -5.26 -14.01 -13.14
N ARG A 144 -4.56 -14.81 -13.92
CA ARG A 144 -5.11 -15.40 -15.16
C ARG A 144 -6.32 -16.29 -14.89
N ASP A 145 -6.21 -17.18 -13.89
CA ASP A 145 -7.26 -18.14 -13.56
C ASP A 145 -8.51 -17.45 -12.97
N MET A 146 -8.34 -16.27 -12.37
CA MET A 146 -9.45 -15.43 -11.90
C MET A 146 -10.12 -14.60 -13.02
N GLY A 147 -9.44 -14.40 -14.16
CA GLY A 147 -9.95 -13.58 -15.25
C GLY A 147 -10.14 -12.11 -14.88
N GLN A 148 -9.41 -11.61 -13.88
CA GLN A 148 -9.45 -10.23 -13.41
C GLN A 148 -8.04 -9.66 -13.34
N ASP A 149 -7.90 -8.37 -13.65
CA ASP A 149 -6.60 -7.72 -13.62
C ASP A 149 -6.15 -7.39 -12.18
N LEU A 150 -4.86 -7.55 -11.95
CA LEU A 150 -4.12 -7.16 -10.75
C LEU A 150 -2.70 -6.82 -11.20
N VAL A 151 -2.19 -5.67 -10.87
CA VAL A 151 -0.80 -5.30 -11.17
C VAL A 151 0.13 -6.02 -10.20
N ILE A 152 1.04 -6.85 -10.72
CA ILE A 152 2.03 -7.59 -9.95
C ILE A 152 3.35 -6.84 -9.98
N ILE A 153 3.76 -6.32 -8.84
CA ILE A 153 4.95 -5.50 -8.66
C ILE A 153 6.02 -6.36 -7.97
N ALA A 154 7.11 -6.66 -8.66
CA ALA A 154 8.22 -7.38 -8.05
C ALA A 154 9.14 -6.40 -7.31
N ARG A 155 9.21 -6.50 -5.99
CA ARG A 155 10.11 -5.73 -5.15
C ARG A 155 11.42 -6.47 -4.98
N CYS A 156 12.51 -5.77 -5.33
CA CYS A 156 13.87 -6.24 -5.12
C CYS A 156 14.55 -5.44 -4.02
N ASP A 157 14.84 -6.07 -2.90
CA ASP A 157 15.49 -5.47 -1.74
C ASP A 157 17.02 -5.57 -1.76
N GLU A 158 17.63 -6.02 -2.87
CA GLU A 158 19.08 -6.13 -2.98
C GLU A 158 19.81 -4.80 -2.70
N LEU A 159 19.20 -3.68 -3.11
CA LEU A 159 19.72 -2.35 -2.85
C LEU A 159 19.35 -1.80 -1.46
N TYR A 160 18.55 -2.53 -0.69
CA TYR A 160 18.22 -2.23 0.70
C TYR A 160 19.14 -3.02 1.63
N ALA A 161 20.34 -2.46 1.85
CA ALA A 161 21.40 -3.16 2.58
C ALA A 161 21.08 -3.36 4.08
N SER A 162 21.70 -4.36 4.67
CA SER A 162 21.52 -4.76 6.08
C SER A 162 21.76 -3.63 7.10
N GLU A 163 22.61 -2.68 6.79
CA GLU A 163 22.86 -1.47 7.60
C GLU A 163 21.62 -0.58 7.73
N MET A 164 20.70 -0.68 6.77
CA MET A 164 19.42 0.01 6.73
C MET A 164 18.25 -0.85 7.24
N GLY A 165 18.53 -2.07 7.69
CA GLY A 165 17.53 -3.03 8.15
C GLY A 165 16.99 -3.96 7.08
N GLY A 166 17.50 -3.89 5.84
CA GLY A 166 17.11 -4.77 4.74
C GLY A 166 17.97 -6.03 4.62
N GLY A 167 17.58 -6.94 3.74
CA GLY A 167 18.28 -8.21 3.47
C GLY A 167 19.35 -8.14 2.38
N GLY A 168 19.46 -7.05 1.64
CA GLY A 168 20.32 -6.91 0.48
C GLY A 168 21.80 -6.69 0.81
N THR A 169 22.66 -6.89 -0.18
CA THR A 169 24.11 -6.65 -0.10
C THR A 169 24.52 -5.28 -0.66
N GLY A 170 23.60 -4.59 -1.33
CA GLY A 170 23.86 -3.32 -2.02
C GLY A 170 24.48 -3.50 -3.41
N SER A 171 24.45 -4.69 -3.97
CA SER A 171 25.04 -4.99 -5.28
C SER A 171 24.12 -4.56 -6.43
N MET A 172 24.52 -3.53 -7.18
CA MET A 172 23.81 -3.12 -8.38
C MET A 172 23.71 -4.23 -9.44
N ALA A 173 24.78 -4.99 -9.62
CA ALA A 173 24.79 -6.08 -10.59
C ALA A 173 23.80 -7.19 -10.23
N GLU A 174 23.72 -7.56 -8.94
CA GLU A 174 22.74 -8.55 -8.48
C GLU A 174 21.32 -7.99 -8.54
N ALA A 175 21.10 -6.72 -8.19
CA ALA A 175 19.80 -6.07 -8.32
C ALA A 175 19.27 -6.09 -9.76
N ILE A 176 20.13 -5.79 -10.73
CA ILE A 176 19.80 -5.84 -12.17
C ILE A 176 19.47 -7.29 -12.59
N LYS A 177 20.33 -8.25 -12.21
CA LYS A 177 20.11 -9.67 -12.51
C LYS A 177 18.76 -10.17 -11.97
N ARG A 178 18.41 -9.82 -10.73
CA ARG A 178 17.11 -10.12 -10.13
C ARG A 178 15.96 -9.48 -10.89
N GLY A 179 16.09 -8.20 -11.24
CA GLY A 179 15.08 -7.50 -12.04
C GLY A 179 14.77 -8.19 -13.36
N HIS A 180 15.79 -8.63 -14.11
CA HIS A 180 15.59 -9.40 -15.35
C HIS A 180 14.85 -10.71 -15.11
N ALA A 181 15.23 -11.45 -14.06
CA ALA A 181 14.58 -12.70 -13.71
C ALA A 181 13.08 -12.50 -13.33
N TYR A 182 12.77 -11.40 -12.65
CA TYR A 182 11.39 -11.09 -12.26
C TYR A 182 10.51 -10.66 -13.43
N ILE A 183 11.11 -9.98 -14.42
CA ILE A 183 10.43 -9.71 -15.71
C ILE A 183 10.06 -11.03 -16.41
N GLU A 184 11.00 -11.96 -16.47
CA GLU A 184 10.77 -13.29 -17.08
C GLU A 184 9.66 -14.07 -16.36
N ALA A 185 9.51 -13.90 -15.05
CA ALA A 185 8.42 -14.48 -14.26
C ALA A 185 7.07 -13.75 -14.41
N GLY A 186 7.01 -12.68 -15.20
CA GLY A 186 5.78 -11.99 -15.56
C GLY A 186 5.37 -10.86 -14.61
N ALA A 187 6.32 -10.26 -13.88
CA ALA A 187 6.08 -9.01 -13.17
C ALA A 187 5.64 -7.90 -14.15
N ASP A 188 4.70 -7.06 -13.72
CA ASP A 188 4.23 -5.91 -14.50
C ASP A 188 5.05 -4.64 -14.21
N VAL A 189 5.62 -4.54 -13.02
CA VAL A 189 6.42 -3.41 -12.53
C VAL A 189 7.56 -3.94 -11.67
N LEU A 190 8.74 -3.33 -11.76
CA LEU A 190 9.80 -3.54 -10.77
C LEU A 190 9.75 -2.44 -9.71
N PHE A 191 9.97 -2.82 -8.48
CA PHE A 191 10.06 -1.88 -7.37
C PHE A 191 11.39 -2.05 -6.65
N TYR A 192 12.11 -0.93 -6.50
CA TYR A 192 13.33 -0.86 -5.72
C TYR A 192 13.17 0.17 -4.59
N PRO A 193 13.55 -0.19 -3.34
CA PRO A 193 13.57 0.76 -2.23
C PRO A 193 14.45 1.98 -2.53
N PRO A 194 14.14 3.14 -1.95
CA PRO A 194 14.71 4.39 -2.40
C PRO A 194 16.18 4.55 -1.97
N ARG A 195 17.06 4.62 -2.98
CA ARG A 195 18.37 5.28 -2.89
C ARG A 195 18.54 6.14 -4.14
N PRO A 196 18.43 7.45 -4.00
CA PRO A 196 18.40 8.37 -5.16
C PRO A 196 19.57 8.21 -6.11
N ASP A 197 20.75 7.86 -5.58
CA ASP A 197 21.98 7.61 -6.31
C ASP A 197 21.94 6.37 -7.22
N TRP A 198 21.00 5.44 -7.00
CA TRP A 198 20.89 4.20 -7.76
C TRP A 198 19.69 4.17 -8.71
N VAL A 199 18.64 4.91 -8.39
CA VAL A 199 17.38 4.85 -9.14
C VAL A 199 17.59 5.20 -10.60
N ALA A 200 18.42 6.21 -10.91
CA ALA A 200 18.70 6.60 -12.29
C ALA A 200 19.31 5.46 -13.11
N ASP A 201 20.26 4.70 -12.55
CA ASP A 201 20.88 3.56 -13.23
C ASP A 201 19.90 2.41 -13.43
N ILE A 202 19.07 2.11 -12.42
CA ILE A 202 18.01 1.09 -12.52
C ILE A 202 16.97 1.49 -13.58
N VAL A 203 16.46 2.72 -13.55
CA VAL A 203 15.49 3.20 -14.53
C VAL A 203 16.05 3.12 -15.94
N LYS A 204 17.32 3.50 -16.13
CA LYS A 204 18.01 3.43 -17.41
C LYS A 204 18.15 2.00 -17.92
N GLU A 205 18.52 1.05 -17.05
CA GLU A 205 18.66 -0.37 -17.40
C GLU A 205 17.35 -0.96 -17.92
N PHE A 206 16.25 -0.65 -17.25
CA PHE A 206 14.94 -1.23 -17.56
C PHE A 206 14.08 -0.36 -18.48
N SER A 207 14.60 0.77 -18.94
CA SER A 207 13.87 1.69 -19.84
C SER A 207 13.37 0.99 -21.10
N GLY A 208 12.07 1.19 -21.41
CA GLY A 208 11.40 0.57 -22.55
C GLY A 208 11.13 -0.92 -22.42
N ARG A 209 11.47 -1.55 -21.28
CA ARG A 209 11.19 -2.97 -20.99
C ARG A 209 10.08 -3.13 -19.99
N ILE A 210 10.15 -2.41 -18.88
CA ILE A 210 9.19 -2.50 -17.78
C ILE A 210 9.19 -1.19 -16.99
N PRO A 211 8.04 -0.74 -16.46
CA PRO A 211 7.98 0.38 -15.53
C PRO A 211 8.75 0.09 -14.23
N VAL A 212 9.42 1.10 -13.69
CA VAL A 212 10.11 1.03 -12.40
C VAL A 212 9.40 1.95 -11.41
N ALA A 213 9.09 1.44 -10.23
CA ALA A 213 8.52 2.16 -9.10
C ALA A 213 9.52 2.28 -7.95
N THR A 214 9.30 3.27 -7.09
CA THR A 214 10.03 3.43 -5.82
C THR A 214 9.10 3.93 -4.72
N MET A 215 9.63 4.21 -3.54
CA MET A 215 8.83 4.71 -2.40
C MET A 215 9.54 5.85 -1.67
N GLY A 216 8.80 6.61 -0.88
CA GLY A 216 9.32 7.57 0.10
C GLY A 216 9.57 8.98 -0.43
N PHE A 217 10.05 9.15 -1.67
CA PHE A 217 10.20 10.47 -2.31
C PHE A 217 9.86 10.42 -3.78
N THR A 218 9.52 11.60 -4.32
CA THR A 218 9.21 11.73 -5.73
C THR A 218 10.48 11.68 -6.56
N LEU A 219 10.55 10.69 -7.45
CA LEU A 219 11.59 10.53 -8.45
C LEU A 219 10.93 10.50 -9.82
N PRO A 220 10.94 11.61 -10.56
CA PRO A 220 10.13 11.80 -11.77
C PRO A 220 10.47 10.85 -12.92
N ASP A 221 11.65 10.25 -12.90
CA ASP A 221 12.05 9.26 -13.91
C ASP A 221 11.48 7.86 -13.66
N THR A 222 10.82 7.65 -12.52
CA THR A 222 10.09 6.41 -12.22
C THR A 222 8.65 6.47 -12.72
N ALA A 223 8.02 5.32 -12.93
CA ALA A 223 6.62 5.27 -13.35
C ALA A 223 5.68 5.82 -12.26
N PHE A 224 5.95 5.46 -11.01
CA PHE A 224 5.24 6.01 -9.86
C PHE A 224 6.03 5.89 -8.55
N ASN A 225 5.62 6.71 -7.58
CA ASN A 225 6.13 6.66 -6.23
C ASN A 225 5.03 6.26 -5.24
N MET A 226 5.34 5.33 -4.37
CA MET A 226 4.49 4.95 -3.23
C MET A 226 4.91 5.77 -2.00
N MET A 227 4.04 6.65 -1.54
CA MET A 227 4.32 7.47 -0.36
C MET A 227 4.06 6.66 0.91
N THR A 228 4.88 6.90 1.92
CA THR A 228 4.79 6.23 3.21
C THR A 228 5.24 7.18 4.33
N GLY A 229 4.95 6.83 5.59
CA GLY A 229 5.39 7.60 6.76
C GLY A 229 4.33 8.54 7.33
N GLY A 230 3.18 8.70 6.70
CA GLY A 230 2.06 9.48 7.25
C GLY A 230 1.60 8.96 8.60
N TRP A 231 1.59 7.65 8.79
CA TRP A 231 1.25 7.02 10.06
C TRP A 231 2.22 7.39 11.19
N ILE A 232 3.53 7.56 10.90
CA ILE A 232 4.54 7.99 11.88
C ILE A 232 4.21 9.39 12.37
N THR A 233 3.88 10.30 11.45
CA THR A 233 3.48 11.67 11.76
C THR A 233 2.20 11.69 12.59
N ALA A 234 1.20 10.89 12.24
CA ALA A 234 -0.05 10.77 12.99
C ALA A 234 0.19 10.25 14.41
N ALA A 235 1.01 9.20 14.56
CA ALA A 235 1.36 8.63 15.86
C ALA A 235 2.14 9.64 16.74
N ALA A 236 3.11 10.35 16.16
CA ALA A 236 3.88 11.36 16.88
C ALA A 236 3.00 12.52 17.39
N ASN A 237 2.09 13.01 16.54
CA ASN A 237 1.14 14.06 16.91
C ASN A 237 0.17 13.58 18.00
N HIS A 238 -0.32 12.34 17.89
CA HIS A 238 -1.20 11.76 18.89
C HIS A 238 -0.50 11.59 20.25
N LEU A 239 0.76 11.12 20.26
CA LEU A 239 1.55 11.00 21.48
C LEU A 239 1.79 12.35 22.14
N LYS A 240 2.09 13.39 21.35
CA LYS A 240 2.25 14.77 21.85
C LYS A 240 0.96 15.24 22.52
N MET A 241 -0.18 15.11 21.85
CA MET A 241 -1.49 15.51 22.39
C MET A 241 -1.84 14.73 23.67
N ALA A 242 -1.56 13.43 23.73
CA ALA A 242 -1.82 12.61 24.91
C ALA A 242 -1.01 13.07 26.13
N ARG A 243 0.26 13.45 25.95
CA ARG A 243 1.11 14.01 27.01
C ARG A 243 0.57 15.36 27.50
N GLU A 244 0.18 16.25 26.59
CA GLU A 244 -0.44 17.54 26.94
C GLU A 244 -1.71 17.38 27.78
N ILE A 245 -2.56 16.40 27.41
CA ILE A 245 -3.78 16.09 28.19
C ILE A 245 -3.41 15.60 29.61
N MET A 246 -2.41 14.72 29.73
CA MET A 246 -1.95 14.23 31.04
C MET A 246 -1.40 15.34 31.93
N GLU A 247 -0.72 16.31 31.35
CA GLU A 247 -0.10 17.42 32.09
C GLU A 247 -1.09 18.53 32.44
N THR A 248 -2.02 18.84 31.54
CA THR A 248 -2.86 20.08 31.64
C THR A 248 -4.35 19.79 31.72
N GLY A 249 -4.77 18.53 31.61
CA GLY A 249 -6.19 18.11 31.57
C GLY A 249 -6.91 18.42 30.26
N ARG A 250 -6.23 18.97 29.26
CA ARG A 250 -6.82 19.28 27.94
C ARG A 250 -5.73 19.30 26.85
N PRO A 251 -6.10 19.06 25.57
CA PRO A 251 -5.16 19.22 24.47
C PRO A 251 -4.79 20.71 24.30
N GLN A 252 -3.50 20.98 24.07
CA GLN A 252 -2.97 22.31 23.80
C GLN A 252 -2.60 22.46 22.32
N SER A 253 -2.28 21.35 21.66
CA SER A 253 -1.90 21.28 20.26
C SER A 253 -2.92 20.45 19.46
N GLY A 254 -2.94 20.66 18.17
CA GLY A 254 -3.84 19.98 17.25
C GLY A 254 -4.84 20.94 16.62
N ASN A 255 -5.27 20.60 15.44
CA ASN A 255 -6.33 21.32 14.73
C ASN A 255 -7.64 20.56 14.89
N PHE A 256 -8.51 21.02 15.79
CA PHE A 256 -9.83 20.44 16.00
C PHE A 256 -10.88 21.02 15.04
N ASN A 257 -10.54 22.07 14.29
CA ASN A 257 -11.37 22.60 13.23
C ASN A 257 -11.01 21.91 11.91
N PHE A 258 -11.64 20.80 11.66
CA PHE A 258 -11.49 20.01 10.44
C PHE A 258 -12.89 19.83 9.83
N PRO A 259 -13.40 20.83 9.10
CA PRO A 259 -14.77 20.83 8.56
C PRO A 259 -14.97 19.69 7.56
N GLU A 260 -13.96 19.33 6.77
CA GLU A 260 -14.00 18.26 5.77
C GLU A 260 -14.24 16.87 6.37
N LYS A 261 -14.10 16.70 7.68
CA LYS A 261 -14.29 15.40 8.35
C LYS A 261 -15.65 14.77 8.07
N TYR A 262 -16.71 15.57 7.94
CA TYR A 262 -18.07 15.08 7.68
C TYR A 262 -18.23 14.61 6.25
N GLU A 263 -17.58 15.27 5.27
CA GLU A 263 -17.54 14.83 3.87
C GLU A 263 -16.75 13.53 3.72
N LEU A 264 -15.62 13.42 4.42
CA LEU A 264 -14.75 12.23 4.38
C LEU A 264 -15.43 10.96 4.93
N ILE A 265 -16.46 11.09 5.75
CA ILE A 265 -17.22 9.96 6.31
C ILE A 265 -18.63 9.83 5.72
N ASP A 266 -18.91 10.52 4.61
CA ASP A 266 -20.23 10.55 3.94
C ASP A 266 -21.39 10.93 4.87
N HIS A 267 -21.15 11.73 5.92
CA HIS A 267 -22.16 12.11 6.90
C HIS A 267 -23.42 12.70 6.26
N PRO A 268 -23.35 13.62 5.26
CA PRO A 268 -24.55 14.17 4.62
C PRO A 268 -25.39 13.10 3.92
N LEU A 269 -24.75 12.08 3.31
CA LEU A 269 -25.47 10.97 2.68
C LEU A 269 -26.26 10.16 3.71
N PHE A 270 -25.61 9.80 4.82
CA PHE A 270 -26.28 9.01 5.87
C PHE A 270 -27.38 9.80 6.58
N ASP A 271 -27.19 11.10 6.81
CA ASP A 271 -28.23 11.99 7.35
C ASP A 271 -29.44 12.05 6.42
N GLY A 272 -29.24 12.24 5.12
CA GLY A 272 -30.31 12.25 4.14
C GLY A 272 -31.10 10.94 4.09
N LEU A 273 -30.40 9.79 4.17
CA LEU A 273 -31.07 8.49 4.25
C LEU A 273 -31.91 8.33 5.53
N ILE A 274 -31.44 8.89 6.66
CA ILE A 274 -32.16 8.86 7.92
C ILE A 274 -33.39 9.78 7.85
N GLU A 275 -33.28 10.96 7.25
CA GLU A 275 -34.38 11.90 7.02
C GLU A 275 -35.50 11.28 6.17
N ASP A 276 -35.14 10.72 5.01
CA ASP A 276 -36.07 10.00 4.12
C ASP A 276 -36.79 8.86 4.85
N TRP A 277 -36.09 8.13 5.68
CA TRP A 277 -36.69 7.04 6.46
C TRP A 277 -37.65 7.58 7.54
N ALA A 278 -37.28 8.66 8.23
CA ALA A 278 -38.11 9.28 9.27
C ALA A 278 -39.41 9.83 8.68
N GLU A 279 -39.34 10.47 7.53
CA GLU A 279 -40.54 10.97 6.80
C GLU A 279 -41.50 9.84 6.39
N ARG A 280 -40.95 8.75 5.82
CA ARG A 280 -41.76 7.57 5.41
C ARG A 280 -42.42 6.86 6.58
N THR A 281 -41.84 6.90 7.76
CA THR A 281 -42.35 6.22 8.95
C THR A 281 -43.18 7.12 9.88
N CYS A 282 -43.42 8.38 9.49
CA CYS A 282 -44.11 9.39 10.31
C CYS A 282 -43.53 9.53 11.72
N ARG A 283 -42.23 9.29 11.89
CA ARG A 283 -41.54 9.49 13.18
C ARG A 283 -41.25 10.96 13.36
N PRO A 284 -41.52 11.54 14.55
CA PRO A 284 -41.24 12.95 14.77
C PRO A 284 -39.69 13.17 14.64
N THR A 285 -39.32 14.05 13.73
CA THR A 285 -37.97 14.58 13.69
C THR A 285 -37.68 15.30 15.00
N ARG A 286 -36.54 15.07 15.63
CA ARG A 286 -36.13 15.89 16.79
C ARG A 286 -36.05 17.34 16.32
N PRO A 287 -36.61 18.31 17.07
CA PRO A 287 -36.42 19.72 16.75
C PRO A 287 -34.91 20.00 16.63
N ASN A 288 -34.52 20.66 15.55
CA ASN A 288 -33.15 21.06 15.30
C ASN A 288 -32.56 21.71 16.57
N HIS A 289 -31.69 21.03 17.29
CA HIS A 289 -30.76 21.71 18.15
C HIS A 289 -29.76 22.38 17.21
N ALA A 290 -29.93 23.67 17.00
CA ALA A 290 -28.92 24.51 16.35
C ALA A 290 -27.57 24.31 17.04
N PRO A 291 -26.45 24.35 16.27
CA PRO A 291 -25.10 24.09 16.77
C PRO A 291 -24.66 25.01 17.90
#